data_80d2a6e4a04af6f1e91df8942b8fbe04
#
_entry.id   80d2a6e4a04af6f1e91df8942b8fbe04
#
_cell.length_a   1.000
_cell.length_b   1.000
_cell.length_c   1.000
_cell.angle_alpha   90.00
_cell.angle_beta   90.00
_cell.angle_gamma   90.00
#
_symmetry.space_group_name_H-M   'P 1'
#
loop_
_entity.id
_entity.type
_entity.pdbx_description
1 polymer ?
#
loop_
_entity_poly.entity_id
_entity_poly.type
_entity_poly.pdbx_seq_one_letter_code
_entity_poly.pdbx_strand_id
1 'polypeptide(L)'
;MKVLVTGAANGLGAALTAAYRARGDEVLATDVTGDTDLRLDITSGEDWEAARDHVERTWGRLDVLVNNAGVAGGGRLDVATLEEWRWITEINLFGMVRGTQTFVPMLKGQRSGLIVNVASLAGLVHPAGMASYNAVKAAVVALTETTGHELSPYGVRAAVVCPSYFRTGLVEDLRGEDRAFAAVIAHLVATAPLGPEEIAAEVLAALDRGEELILPDAAARAAYDLKLRDRAAYDAQLRHQAQRLESL
;
A
#
# COMPACT_ATOMS: atom_id res chain seq x y z
N MET A 1 4.46 15.42 -14.42
CA MET A 1 5.50 14.72 -13.60
C MET A 1 5.88 13.42 -14.29
N LYS A 2 7.01 12.81 -13.86
CA LYS A 2 7.44 11.45 -14.22
C LYS A 2 7.11 10.54 -13.05
N VAL A 3 6.22 9.60 -13.24
CA VAL A 3 5.63 8.78 -12.17
C VAL A 3 5.85 7.30 -12.46
N LEU A 4 6.39 6.54 -11.52
CA LEU A 4 6.45 5.09 -11.58
C LEU A 4 5.41 4.51 -10.61
N VAL A 5 4.55 3.61 -11.08
CA VAL A 5 3.52 2.95 -10.28
C VAL A 5 3.71 1.44 -10.35
N THR A 6 3.86 0.78 -9.20
CA THR A 6 3.92 -0.68 -9.11
C THR A 6 2.54 -1.27 -8.81
N GLY A 7 2.26 -2.50 -9.29
CA GLY A 7 0.95 -3.12 -9.16
C GLY A 7 -0.11 -2.40 -9.98
N ALA A 8 0.26 -1.94 -11.18
CA ALA A 8 -0.54 -1.06 -12.02
C ALA A 8 -1.52 -1.79 -12.94
N ALA A 9 -1.51 -3.12 -12.99
CA ALA A 9 -2.38 -3.90 -13.87
C ALA A 9 -3.85 -3.87 -13.42
N ASN A 10 -4.12 -3.68 -12.14
CA ASN A 10 -5.49 -3.70 -11.61
C ASN A 10 -5.66 -2.83 -10.35
N GLY A 11 -6.89 -2.78 -9.82
CA GLY A 11 -7.22 -2.17 -8.53
C GLY A 11 -6.74 -0.72 -8.38
N LEU A 12 -6.21 -0.40 -7.20
CA LEU A 12 -5.76 0.96 -6.88
C LEU A 12 -4.59 1.43 -7.76
N GLY A 13 -3.66 0.52 -8.11
CA GLY A 13 -2.53 0.87 -8.96
C GLY A 13 -2.95 1.29 -10.37
N ALA A 14 -3.91 0.58 -10.96
CA ALA A 14 -4.50 0.96 -12.25
C ALA A 14 -5.25 2.30 -12.15
N ALA A 15 -6.03 2.50 -11.09
CA ALA A 15 -6.77 3.76 -10.87
C ALA A 15 -5.82 4.96 -10.66
N LEU A 16 -4.76 4.79 -9.86
CA LEU A 16 -3.71 5.83 -9.70
C LEU A 16 -3.02 6.13 -11.03
N THR A 17 -2.67 5.09 -11.80
CA THR A 17 -2.07 5.23 -13.14
C THR A 17 -2.98 6.06 -14.05
N ALA A 18 -4.26 5.71 -14.11
CA ALA A 18 -5.24 6.43 -14.93
C ALA A 18 -5.39 7.89 -14.45
N ALA A 19 -5.46 8.13 -13.14
CA ALA A 19 -5.60 9.46 -12.56
C ALA A 19 -4.38 10.36 -12.84
N TYR A 20 -3.16 9.85 -12.70
CA TYR A 20 -1.95 10.58 -13.08
C TYR A 20 -1.91 10.89 -14.58
N ARG A 21 -2.21 9.90 -15.44
CA ARG A 21 -2.27 10.11 -16.90
C ARG A 21 -3.31 11.16 -17.28
N ALA A 22 -4.49 11.16 -16.66
CA ALA A 22 -5.54 12.16 -16.89
C ALA A 22 -5.11 13.59 -16.50
N ARG A 23 -4.15 13.76 -15.59
CA ARG A 23 -3.53 15.03 -15.24
C ARG A 23 -2.46 15.50 -16.24
N GLY A 24 -2.12 14.68 -17.22
CA GLY A 24 -1.05 14.93 -18.18
C GLY A 24 0.34 14.50 -17.68
N ASP A 25 0.41 13.70 -16.62
CA ASP A 25 1.67 13.14 -16.13
C ASP A 25 2.11 11.96 -17.01
N GLU A 26 3.43 11.78 -17.18
CA GLU A 26 3.99 10.59 -17.82
C GLU A 26 4.15 9.48 -16.80
N VAL A 27 3.50 8.34 -17.04
CA VAL A 27 3.44 7.24 -16.07
C VAL A 27 4.07 5.98 -16.66
N LEU A 28 5.03 5.42 -15.96
CA LEU A 28 5.54 4.06 -16.15
C LEU A 28 4.73 3.12 -15.25
N ALA A 29 3.75 2.45 -15.84
CA ALA A 29 2.93 1.46 -15.18
C ALA A 29 3.66 0.12 -15.15
N THR A 30 3.84 -0.49 -13.97
CA THR A 30 4.57 -1.75 -13.84
C THR A 30 3.79 -2.78 -13.02
N ASP A 31 3.89 -4.04 -13.41
CA ASP A 31 3.29 -5.18 -12.70
C ASP A 31 4.03 -6.48 -13.06
N VAL A 32 3.78 -7.57 -12.33
CA VAL A 32 4.25 -8.91 -12.68
C VAL A 32 3.42 -9.54 -13.79
N THR A 33 2.18 -9.11 -13.94
CA THR A 33 1.18 -9.63 -14.91
C THR A 33 0.47 -8.47 -15.60
N GLY A 34 -0.33 -8.80 -16.61
CA GLY A 34 -1.16 -7.82 -17.31
C GLY A 34 -0.43 -7.05 -18.40
N ASP A 35 -1.19 -6.18 -19.08
CA ASP A 35 -0.68 -5.29 -20.14
C ASP A 35 -0.21 -3.97 -19.48
N THR A 36 1.06 -3.94 -19.09
CA THR A 36 1.71 -2.79 -18.47
C THR A 36 2.92 -2.34 -19.28
N ASP A 37 3.42 -1.12 -19.02
CA ASP A 37 4.53 -0.55 -19.78
C ASP A 37 5.85 -1.31 -19.54
N LEU A 38 6.02 -1.90 -18.35
CA LEU A 38 7.19 -2.68 -17.99
C LEU A 38 6.80 -3.78 -16.99
N ARG A 39 7.28 -5.01 -17.23
CA ARG A 39 7.18 -6.06 -16.23
C ARG A 39 8.12 -5.77 -15.06
N LEU A 40 7.60 -5.85 -13.85
CA LEU A 40 8.38 -5.68 -12.61
C LEU A 40 7.83 -6.58 -11.51
N ASP A 41 8.63 -7.55 -11.09
CA ASP A 41 8.43 -8.29 -9.85
C ASP A 41 9.13 -7.54 -8.72
N ILE A 42 8.36 -6.99 -7.79
CA ILE A 42 8.92 -6.19 -6.69
C ILE A 42 9.80 -6.99 -5.72
N THR A 43 9.78 -8.32 -5.80
CA THR A 43 10.67 -9.20 -5.02
C THR A 43 12.03 -9.44 -5.70
N SER A 44 12.16 -9.07 -6.99
CA SER A 44 13.37 -9.22 -7.80
C SER A 44 14.22 -7.94 -7.78
N GLY A 45 15.47 -8.04 -7.30
CA GLY A 45 16.43 -6.93 -7.40
C GLY A 45 16.76 -6.59 -8.85
N GLU A 46 16.87 -7.59 -9.73
CA GLU A 46 17.16 -7.40 -11.16
C GLU A 46 16.07 -6.63 -11.87
N ASP A 47 14.79 -6.92 -11.57
CA ASP A 47 13.66 -6.20 -12.16
C ASP A 47 13.66 -4.73 -11.70
N TRP A 48 14.03 -4.44 -10.44
CA TRP A 48 14.19 -3.08 -9.96
C TRP A 48 15.34 -2.33 -10.63
N GLU A 49 16.46 -2.99 -10.87
CA GLU A 49 17.59 -2.41 -11.63
C GLU A 49 17.17 -2.08 -13.06
N ALA A 50 16.46 -3.00 -13.72
CA ALA A 50 15.92 -2.78 -15.06
C ALA A 50 14.93 -1.61 -15.11
N ALA A 51 14.07 -1.47 -14.11
CA ALA A 51 13.14 -0.35 -14.00
C ALA A 51 13.88 0.99 -13.80
N ARG A 52 14.91 1.03 -12.95
CA ARG A 52 15.78 2.21 -12.78
C ARG A 52 16.45 2.60 -14.10
N ASP A 53 17.05 1.65 -14.76
CA ASP A 53 17.76 1.89 -16.04
C ASP A 53 16.80 2.37 -17.13
N HIS A 54 15.55 1.89 -17.11
CA HIS A 54 14.51 2.38 -18.01
C HIS A 54 14.19 3.86 -17.73
N VAL A 55 13.97 4.21 -16.45
CA VAL A 55 13.68 5.60 -16.01
C VAL A 55 14.85 6.53 -16.35
N GLU A 56 16.07 6.11 -16.10
CA GLU A 56 17.30 6.90 -16.41
C GLU A 56 17.41 7.17 -17.90
N ARG A 57 17.25 6.16 -18.75
CA ARG A 57 17.36 6.31 -20.21
C ARG A 57 16.24 7.13 -20.81
N THR A 58 15.00 6.97 -20.29
CA THR A 58 13.79 7.56 -20.92
C THR A 58 13.54 8.97 -20.40
N TRP A 59 13.72 9.19 -19.11
CA TRP A 59 13.35 10.43 -18.43
C TRP A 59 14.53 11.18 -17.81
N GLY A 60 15.59 10.49 -17.43
CA GLY A 60 16.73 11.05 -16.70
C GLY A 60 16.38 11.54 -15.28
N ARG A 61 15.12 11.35 -14.84
CA ARG A 61 14.59 11.75 -13.52
C ARG A 61 13.35 10.95 -13.15
N LEU A 62 13.02 10.96 -11.87
CA LEU A 62 11.74 10.47 -11.36
C LEU A 62 11.14 11.52 -10.40
N ASP A 63 9.89 11.89 -10.59
CA ASP A 63 9.20 12.84 -9.70
C ASP A 63 8.44 12.13 -8.59
N VAL A 64 7.79 10.99 -8.91
CA VAL A 64 6.98 10.21 -7.95
C VAL A 64 7.25 8.71 -8.11
N LEU A 65 7.60 8.05 -7.01
CA LEU A 65 7.59 6.59 -6.90
C LEU A 65 6.35 6.18 -6.11
N VAL A 66 5.47 5.38 -6.72
CA VAL A 66 4.30 4.80 -6.05
C VAL A 66 4.53 3.30 -5.83
N ASN A 67 4.93 2.93 -4.63
CA ASN A 67 5.01 1.54 -4.16
C ASN A 67 3.61 1.07 -3.76
N ASN A 68 2.83 0.60 -4.73
CA ASN A 68 1.46 0.13 -4.52
C ASN A 68 1.34 -1.39 -4.59
N ALA A 69 2.18 -2.07 -5.37
CA ALA A 69 2.13 -3.53 -5.49
C ALA A 69 2.13 -4.23 -4.13
N GLY A 70 1.25 -5.20 -3.98
CA GLY A 70 1.11 -5.94 -2.74
C GLY A 70 0.05 -7.02 -2.86
N VAL A 71 -0.04 -7.84 -1.83
CA VAL A 71 -0.97 -8.96 -1.73
C VAL A 71 -1.82 -8.86 -0.48
N ALA A 72 -3.03 -9.41 -0.54
CA ALA A 72 -3.83 -9.65 0.64
C ALA A 72 -3.47 -11.02 1.23
N GLY A 73 -3.56 -11.12 2.53
CA GLY A 73 -3.32 -12.34 3.27
C GLY A 73 -3.58 -12.09 4.75
N GLY A 74 -3.49 -13.13 5.53
CA GLY A 74 -3.72 -13.08 6.95
C GLY A 74 -4.62 -14.23 7.38
N GLY A 75 -4.77 -14.34 8.67
CA GLY A 75 -5.55 -15.36 9.34
C GLY A 75 -5.42 -15.16 10.84
N ARG A 76 -6.21 -15.90 11.59
CA ARG A 76 -6.06 -15.96 13.04
C ARG A 76 -4.65 -16.44 13.39
N LEU A 77 -4.10 -15.92 14.48
CA LEU A 77 -2.68 -16.10 14.82
C LEU A 77 -2.28 -17.58 14.99
N ASP A 78 -3.19 -18.41 15.47
CA ASP A 78 -3.02 -19.84 15.68
C ASP A 78 -3.24 -20.69 14.41
N VAL A 79 -3.73 -20.09 13.32
CA VAL A 79 -3.98 -20.76 12.03
C VAL A 79 -2.93 -20.35 10.99
N ALA A 80 -2.59 -19.09 10.92
CA ALA A 80 -1.65 -18.54 9.92
C ALA A 80 -0.24 -19.11 10.10
N THR A 81 0.32 -19.72 9.06
CA THR A 81 1.64 -20.38 9.08
C THR A 81 2.79 -19.37 9.02
N LEU A 82 3.98 -19.76 9.47
CA LEU A 82 5.20 -18.95 9.30
C LEU A 82 5.59 -18.76 7.83
N GLU A 83 5.19 -19.65 6.95
CA GLU A 83 5.40 -19.51 5.51
C GLU A 83 4.56 -18.35 4.95
N GLU A 84 3.29 -18.25 5.35
CA GLU A 84 2.42 -17.13 5.01
C GLU A 84 2.98 -15.80 5.53
N TRP A 85 3.51 -15.78 6.77
CA TRP A 85 4.17 -14.60 7.34
C TRP A 85 5.38 -14.16 6.51
N ARG A 86 6.23 -15.10 6.10
CA ARG A 86 7.41 -14.81 5.25
C ARG A 86 6.99 -14.29 3.89
N TRP A 87 6.04 -14.96 3.24
CA TRP A 87 5.52 -14.58 1.94
C TRP A 87 4.96 -13.15 1.92
N ILE A 88 4.08 -12.82 2.87
CA ILE A 88 3.46 -11.49 2.92
C ILE A 88 4.49 -10.40 3.27
N THR A 89 5.48 -10.72 4.11
CA THR A 89 6.57 -9.79 4.48
C THR A 89 7.47 -9.52 3.28
N GLU A 90 7.82 -10.56 2.53
CA GLU A 90 8.67 -10.45 1.34
C GLU A 90 8.06 -9.52 0.30
N ILE A 91 6.78 -9.67 0.03
CA ILE A 91 6.08 -8.87 -0.98
C ILE A 91 5.76 -7.46 -0.42
N ASN A 92 4.97 -7.39 0.65
CA ASN A 92 4.38 -6.12 1.09
C ASN A 92 5.35 -5.19 1.83
N LEU A 93 6.46 -5.69 2.35
CA LEU A 93 7.46 -4.87 3.02
C LEU A 93 8.76 -4.80 2.22
N PHE A 94 9.43 -5.94 1.99
CA PHE A 94 10.72 -5.92 1.32
C PHE A 94 10.63 -5.48 -0.14
N GLY A 95 9.52 -5.75 -0.83
CA GLY A 95 9.27 -5.19 -2.17
C GLY A 95 9.32 -3.66 -2.17
N MET A 96 8.66 -3.01 -1.20
CA MET A 96 8.67 -1.53 -1.05
C MET A 96 10.04 -1.00 -0.62
N VAL A 97 10.76 -1.74 0.26
CA VAL A 97 12.13 -1.39 0.64
C VAL A 97 13.04 -1.38 -0.59
N ARG A 98 12.97 -2.41 -1.45
CA ARG A 98 13.77 -2.48 -2.69
C ARG A 98 13.48 -1.29 -3.61
N GLY A 99 12.20 -1.00 -3.86
CA GLY A 99 11.81 0.15 -4.70
C GLY A 99 12.33 1.48 -4.15
N THR A 100 12.18 1.69 -2.85
CA THR A 100 12.68 2.88 -2.17
C THR A 100 14.22 2.97 -2.30
N GLN A 101 14.95 1.91 -1.96
CA GLN A 101 16.41 1.89 -2.05
C GLN A 101 16.92 2.11 -3.48
N THR A 102 16.24 1.58 -4.48
CA THR A 102 16.60 1.72 -5.89
C THR A 102 16.56 3.18 -6.35
N PHE A 103 15.53 3.94 -5.95
CA PHE A 103 15.32 5.30 -6.44
C PHE A 103 15.82 6.41 -5.51
N VAL A 104 16.09 6.14 -4.23
CA VAL A 104 16.61 7.14 -3.29
C VAL A 104 17.89 7.84 -3.78
N PRO A 105 18.88 7.17 -4.41
CA PRO A 105 20.06 7.88 -4.93
C PRO A 105 19.70 8.93 -6.00
N MET A 106 18.80 8.60 -6.94
CA MET A 106 18.32 9.52 -7.97
C MET A 106 17.58 10.70 -7.34
N LEU A 107 16.62 10.44 -6.43
CA LEU A 107 15.84 11.47 -5.76
C LEU A 107 16.70 12.43 -4.93
N LYS A 108 17.69 11.90 -4.23
CA LYS A 108 18.70 12.72 -3.51
C LYS A 108 19.52 13.58 -4.45
N GLY A 109 19.99 13.01 -5.58
CA GLY A 109 20.78 13.71 -6.59
C GLY A 109 20.03 14.89 -7.20
N GLN A 110 18.74 14.70 -7.54
CA GLN A 110 17.89 15.75 -8.10
C GLN A 110 17.32 16.71 -7.04
N ARG A 111 17.50 16.44 -5.74
CA ARG A 111 17.03 17.23 -4.59
C ARG A 111 15.53 17.53 -4.62
N SER A 112 14.76 16.60 -5.14
CA SER A 112 13.30 16.69 -5.23
C SER A 112 12.71 15.30 -5.47
N GLY A 113 11.48 15.09 -5.06
CA GLY A 113 10.71 13.88 -5.35
C GLY A 113 9.73 13.53 -4.25
N LEU A 114 8.92 12.54 -4.55
CA LEU A 114 7.91 12.01 -3.65
C LEU A 114 7.90 10.48 -3.70
N ILE A 115 7.94 9.85 -2.54
CA ILE A 115 7.73 8.40 -2.39
C ILE A 115 6.35 8.22 -1.77
N VAL A 116 5.49 7.47 -2.43
CA VAL A 116 4.14 7.12 -1.95
C VAL A 116 4.09 5.62 -1.70
N ASN A 117 3.91 5.22 -0.45
CA ASN A 117 3.78 3.82 -0.06
C ASN A 117 2.32 3.49 0.30
N VAL A 118 1.75 2.49 -0.37
CA VAL A 118 0.39 2.04 -0.08
C VAL A 118 0.42 1.00 1.05
N ALA A 119 0.11 1.46 2.26
CA ALA A 119 -0.06 0.60 3.43
C ALA A 119 -1.49 0.04 3.50
N SER A 120 -2.19 0.30 4.56
CA SER A 120 -3.61 -0.02 4.82
C SER A 120 -4.00 0.61 6.15
N LEU A 121 -5.27 0.86 6.35
CA LEU A 121 -5.83 1.16 7.67
C LEU A 121 -5.45 0.09 8.72
N ALA A 122 -5.31 -1.17 8.30
CA ALA A 122 -4.86 -2.29 9.15
C ALA A 122 -3.50 -2.05 9.81
N GLY A 123 -2.61 -1.27 9.16
CA GLY A 123 -1.33 -0.85 9.73
C GLY A 123 -1.45 0.19 10.86
N LEU A 124 -2.61 0.80 11.01
CA LEU A 124 -2.89 1.81 12.04
C LEU A 124 -3.82 1.27 13.15
N VAL A 125 -4.83 0.47 12.78
CA VAL A 125 -5.89 0.05 13.71
C VAL A 125 -5.83 -1.41 14.14
N HIS A 126 -5.07 -2.26 13.47
CA HIS A 126 -4.73 -3.64 13.85
C HIS A 126 -5.96 -4.51 14.18
N PRO A 127 -6.91 -4.74 13.26
CA PRO A 127 -8.08 -5.58 13.50
C PRO A 127 -7.70 -7.04 13.81
N ALA A 128 -8.53 -7.74 14.57
CA ALA A 128 -8.33 -9.16 14.88
C ALA A 128 -8.38 -10.03 13.60
N GLY A 129 -7.70 -11.17 13.62
CA GLY A 129 -7.66 -12.13 12.52
C GLY A 129 -6.68 -11.80 11.39
N MET A 130 -5.86 -10.74 11.51
CA MET A 130 -4.96 -10.26 10.46
C MET A 130 -3.54 -9.97 10.99
N ALA A 131 -3.04 -10.74 11.93
CA ALA A 131 -1.80 -10.38 12.66
C ALA A 131 -0.61 -10.14 11.73
N SER A 132 -0.38 -11.01 10.74
CA SER A 132 0.72 -10.89 9.77
C SER A 132 0.55 -9.65 8.89
N TYR A 133 -0.63 -9.43 8.35
CA TYR A 133 -0.95 -8.26 7.52
C TYR A 133 -0.83 -6.96 8.31
N ASN A 134 -1.41 -6.91 9.53
CA ASN A 134 -1.31 -5.75 10.41
C ASN A 134 0.14 -5.38 10.70
N ALA A 135 0.97 -6.36 11.09
CA ALA A 135 2.37 -6.15 11.41
C ALA A 135 3.16 -5.59 10.21
N VAL A 136 2.96 -6.19 9.02
CA VAL A 136 3.63 -5.76 7.79
C VAL A 136 3.17 -4.36 7.37
N LYS A 137 1.87 -4.08 7.40
CA LYS A 137 1.35 -2.75 7.04
C LYS A 137 1.71 -1.67 8.08
N ALA A 138 1.84 -2.01 9.36
CA ALA A 138 2.40 -1.12 10.37
C ALA A 138 3.89 -0.83 10.12
N ALA A 139 4.67 -1.84 9.70
CA ALA A 139 6.06 -1.65 9.31
C ALA A 139 6.18 -0.72 8.08
N VAL A 140 5.25 -0.78 7.11
CA VAL A 140 5.22 0.16 5.97
C VAL A 140 4.94 1.59 6.43
N VAL A 141 4.04 1.79 7.39
CA VAL A 141 3.81 3.13 7.98
C VAL A 141 5.11 3.66 8.59
N ALA A 142 5.74 2.91 9.49
CA ALA A 142 6.99 3.29 10.14
C ALA A 142 8.13 3.53 9.14
N LEU A 143 8.29 2.66 8.13
CA LEU A 143 9.24 2.83 7.03
C LEU A 143 9.04 4.16 6.32
N THR A 144 7.78 4.50 6.00
CA THR A 144 7.48 5.71 5.23
C THR A 144 7.77 6.98 6.02
N GLU A 145 7.34 7.03 7.29
CA GLU A 145 7.62 8.16 8.18
C GLU A 145 9.13 8.36 8.35
N THR A 146 9.87 7.28 8.63
CA THR A 146 11.34 7.32 8.75
C THR A 146 11.98 7.81 7.45
N THR A 147 11.54 7.29 6.29
CA THR A 147 12.05 7.70 4.98
C THR A 147 11.81 9.19 4.73
N GLY A 148 10.64 9.71 5.08
CA GLY A 148 10.33 11.15 4.98
C GLY A 148 11.27 12.01 5.81
N HIS A 149 11.52 11.61 7.07
CA HIS A 149 12.45 12.31 7.95
C HIS A 149 13.89 12.30 7.40
N GLU A 150 14.40 11.12 6.99
CA GLU A 150 15.77 10.97 6.47
C GLU A 150 16.01 11.70 5.15
N LEU A 151 14.97 11.81 4.31
CA LEU A 151 15.10 12.41 2.98
C LEU A 151 14.74 13.91 2.94
N SER A 152 14.16 14.46 4.00
CA SER A 152 13.79 15.88 4.09
C SER A 152 14.94 16.85 3.80
N PRO A 153 16.21 16.62 4.24
CA PRO A 153 17.33 17.50 3.90
C PRO A 153 17.65 17.55 2.40
N TYR A 154 17.13 16.60 1.63
CA TYR A 154 17.29 16.53 0.17
C TYR A 154 16.07 17.06 -0.59
N GLY A 155 15.07 17.62 0.09
CA GLY A 155 13.83 18.08 -0.54
C GLY A 155 12.95 16.94 -1.07
N VAL A 156 13.15 15.71 -0.61
CA VAL A 156 12.35 14.53 -0.96
C VAL A 156 11.35 14.26 0.15
N ARG A 157 10.10 14.05 -0.24
CA ARG A 157 8.99 13.75 0.69
C ARG A 157 8.63 12.28 0.61
N ALA A 158 8.00 11.78 1.66
CA ALA A 158 7.36 10.46 1.65
C ALA A 158 5.94 10.57 2.22
N ALA A 159 5.00 9.84 1.63
CA ALA A 159 3.61 9.78 2.07
C ALA A 159 3.15 8.31 2.15
N VAL A 160 2.39 8.00 3.21
CA VAL A 160 1.77 6.69 3.39
C VAL A 160 0.26 6.78 3.18
N VAL A 161 -0.27 5.88 2.35
CA VAL A 161 -1.70 5.77 2.05
C VAL A 161 -2.28 4.60 2.83
N CYS A 162 -3.27 4.86 3.66
CA CYS A 162 -3.88 3.89 4.56
C CYS A 162 -5.40 3.74 4.29
N PRO A 163 -5.81 3.13 3.17
CA PRO A 163 -7.23 2.94 2.86
C PRO A 163 -7.86 1.87 3.76
N SER A 164 -9.16 1.99 4.01
CA SER A 164 -9.99 0.92 4.55
C SER A 164 -10.36 -0.09 3.45
N TYR A 165 -11.42 -0.88 3.65
CA TYR A 165 -11.91 -1.77 2.60
C TYR A 165 -12.54 -0.96 1.46
N PHE A 166 -12.15 -1.28 0.23
CA PHE A 166 -12.76 -0.78 -1.01
C PHE A 166 -12.83 -1.91 -2.04
N ARG A 167 -13.70 -1.81 -3.04
CA ARG A 167 -13.85 -2.84 -4.07
C ARG A 167 -12.58 -2.97 -4.89
N THR A 168 -11.94 -4.15 -4.86
CA THR A 168 -10.68 -4.43 -5.54
C THR A 168 -10.54 -5.94 -5.78
N GLY A 169 -9.80 -6.33 -6.81
CA GLY A 169 -9.43 -7.72 -7.08
C GLY A 169 -8.37 -8.29 -6.14
N LEU A 170 -7.83 -7.49 -5.21
CA LEU A 170 -6.76 -7.90 -4.30
C LEU A 170 -7.08 -9.16 -3.47
N VAL A 171 -8.36 -9.44 -3.26
CA VAL A 171 -8.85 -10.58 -2.46
C VAL A 171 -9.19 -11.82 -3.29
N GLU A 172 -9.11 -11.77 -4.61
CA GLU A 172 -9.38 -12.92 -5.49
C GLU A 172 -8.36 -14.03 -5.31
N ASP A 173 -7.10 -13.67 -5.02
CA ASP A 173 -5.98 -14.58 -4.77
C ASP A 173 -5.57 -14.62 -3.28
N LEU A 174 -6.52 -14.50 -2.36
CA LEU A 174 -6.24 -14.61 -0.93
C LEU A 174 -5.57 -15.95 -0.61
N ARG A 175 -4.31 -15.88 -0.19
CA ARG A 175 -3.57 -17.04 0.33
C ARG A 175 -3.75 -17.14 1.83
N GLY A 176 -3.77 -18.37 2.35
CA GLY A 176 -3.80 -18.66 3.77
C GLY A 176 -4.68 -19.86 4.11
N GLU A 177 -4.38 -20.48 5.24
CA GLU A 177 -5.12 -21.64 5.76
C GLU A 177 -6.48 -21.24 6.35
N ASP A 178 -6.64 -19.99 6.80
CA ASP A 178 -7.87 -19.49 7.45
C ASP A 178 -8.94 -19.13 6.42
N ARG A 179 -9.60 -20.17 5.85
CA ARG A 179 -10.63 -20.00 4.82
C ARG A 179 -11.87 -19.26 5.33
N ALA A 180 -12.25 -19.46 6.59
CA ALA A 180 -13.40 -18.76 7.18
C ALA A 180 -13.14 -17.25 7.25
N PHE A 181 -11.96 -16.87 7.74
CA PHE A 181 -11.55 -15.47 7.78
C PHE A 181 -11.43 -14.88 6.36
N ALA A 182 -10.85 -15.60 5.41
CA ALA A 182 -10.73 -15.16 4.01
C ALA A 182 -12.09 -14.82 3.40
N ALA A 183 -13.14 -15.63 3.68
CA ALA A 183 -14.50 -15.35 3.21
C ALA A 183 -15.09 -14.05 3.81
N VAL A 184 -14.80 -13.76 5.08
CA VAL A 184 -15.20 -12.49 5.72
C VAL A 184 -14.56 -11.29 5.03
N ILE A 185 -13.26 -11.36 4.76
CA ILE A 185 -12.53 -10.28 4.08
C ILE A 185 -13.06 -10.08 2.66
N ALA A 186 -13.25 -11.15 1.91
CA ALA A 186 -13.80 -11.10 0.56
C ALA A 186 -15.19 -10.43 0.54
N HIS A 187 -16.05 -10.76 1.51
CA HIS A 187 -17.36 -10.11 1.66
C HIS A 187 -17.25 -8.61 1.97
N LEU A 188 -16.38 -8.22 2.91
CA LEU A 188 -16.16 -6.81 3.26
C LEU A 188 -15.66 -5.99 2.07
N VAL A 189 -14.75 -6.54 1.27
CA VAL A 189 -14.25 -5.90 0.05
C VAL A 189 -15.35 -5.81 -1.02
N ALA A 190 -16.07 -6.91 -1.27
CA ALA A 190 -17.13 -6.94 -2.30
C ALA A 190 -18.28 -5.96 -2.01
N THR A 191 -18.61 -5.76 -0.72
CA THR A 191 -19.71 -4.88 -0.26
C THR A 191 -19.25 -3.46 0.09
N ALA A 192 -17.96 -3.15 -0.06
CA ALA A 192 -17.44 -1.81 0.22
C ALA A 192 -18.09 -0.75 -0.68
N PRO A 193 -18.42 0.44 -0.15
CA PRO A 193 -19.13 1.47 -0.91
C PRO A 193 -18.27 2.13 -2.00
N LEU A 194 -16.94 2.22 -1.77
CA LEU A 194 -16.02 2.90 -2.67
C LEU A 194 -15.29 1.91 -3.58
N GLY A 195 -14.94 2.35 -4.77
CA GLY A 195 -14.06 1.66 -5.70
C GLY A 195 -12.65 2.27 -5.73
N PRO A 196 -11.75 1.70 -6.52
CA PRO A 196 -10.38 2.17 -6.59
C PRO A 196 -10.25 3.58 -7.16
N GLU A 197 -11.18 4.01 -8.02
CA GLU A 197 -11.17 5.34 -8.64
C GLU A 197 -11.43 6.44 -7.62
N GLU A 198 -12.41 6.24 -6.71
CA GLU A 198 -12.71 7.21 -5.65
C GLU A 198 -11.54 7.29 -4.65
N ILE A 199 -10.94 6.15 -4.32
CA ILE A 199 -9.74 6.12 -3.46
C ILE A 199 -8.56 6.84 -4.13
N ALA A 200 -8.29 6.58 -5.41
CA ALA A 200 -7.21 7.23 -6.16
C ALA A 200 -7.40 8.75 -6.25
N ALA A 201 -8.62 9.21 -6.50
CA ALA A 201 -8.94 10.64 -6.56
C ALA A 201 -8.63 11.34 -5.23
N GLU A 202 -9.05 10.76 -4.09
CA GLU A 202 -8.75 11.34 -2.77
C GLU A 202 -7.26 11.27 -2.43
N VAL A 203 -6.55 10.19 -2.82
CA VAL A 203 -5.10 10.08 -2.66
C VAL A 203 -4.38 11.23 -3.39
N LEU A 204 -4.71 11.47 -4.67
CA LEU A 204 -4.09 12.56 -5.42
C LEU A 204 -4.41 13.92 -4.81
N ALA A 205 -5.65 14.16 -4.40
CA ALA A 205 -6.05 15.40 -3.74
C ALA A 205 -5.29 15.62 -2.41
N ALA A 206 -5.11 14.56 -1.60
CA ALA A 206 -4.34 14.62 -0.36
C ALA A 206 -2.84 14.91 -0.61
N LEU A 207 -2.25 14.26 -1.63
CA LEU A 207 -0.87 14.54 -2.05
C LEU A 207 -0.69 15.99 -2.50
N ASP A 208 -1.66 16.56 -3.23
CA ASP A 208 -1.65 17.96 -3.67
C ASP A 208 -1.76 18.93 -2.47
N ARG A 209 -2.47 18.55 -1.39
CA ARG A 209 -2.51 19.30 -0.12
C ARG A 209 -1.22 19.14 0.71
N GLY A 210 -0.32 18.25 0.31
CA GLY A 210 0.93 18.01 1.01
C GLY A 210 0.82 17.05 2.19
N GLU A 211 -0.25 16.27 2.29
CA GLU A 211 -0.44 15.30 3.38
C GLU A 211 0.56 14.14 3.28
N GLU A 212 1.09 13.71 4.42
CA GLU A 212 2.05 12.60 4.52
C GLU A 212 1.41 11.32 5.08
N LEU A 213 0.39 11.45 5.94
CA LEU A 213 -0.49 10.34 6.35
C LEU A 213 -1.85 10.52 5.68
N ILE A 214 -2.16 9.68 4.71
CA ILE A 214 -3.35 9.80 3.88
C ILE A 214 -4.36 8.72 4.27
N LEU A 215 -5.51 9.16 4.79
CA LEU A 215 -6.68 8.33 5.11
C LEU A 215 -7.77 8.66 4.07
N PRO A 216 -7.81 7.96 2.93
CA PRO A 216 -8.57 8.43 1.76
C PRO A 216 -10.09 8.31 1.91
N ASP A 217 -10.58 7.57 2.90
CA ASP A 217 -11.99 7.32 3.10
C ASP A 217 -12.47 7.64 4.52
N ALA A 218 -13.77 7.87 4.67
CA ALA A 218 -14.36 8.26 5.94
C ALA A 218 -14.27 7.16 7.01
N ALA A 219 -14.33 5.88 6.61
CA ALA A 219 -14.23 4.75 7.53
C ALA A 219 -12.81 4.67 8.13
N ALA A 220 -11.77 4.87 7.30
CA ALA A 220 -10.40 4.93 7.75
C ALA A 220 -10.19 6.06 8.77
N ARG A 221 -10.67 7.27 8.45
CA ARG A 221 -10.58 8.41 9.37
C ARG A 221 -11.28 8.15 10.70
N ALA A 222 -12.52 7.66 10.65
CA ALA A 222 -13.31 7.41 11.86
C ALA A 222 -12.69 6.33 12.77
N ALA A 223 -12.19 5.23 12.19
CA ALA A 223 -11.59 4.14 12.96
C ALA A 223 -10.27 4.56 13.61
N TYR A 224 -9.42 5.28 12.89
CA TYR A 224 -8.17 5.78 13.42
C TYR A 224 -8.40 6.86 14.50
N ASP A 225 -9.34 7.75 14.28
CA ASP A 225 -9.73 8.79 15.24
C ASP A 225 -10.26 8.19 16.56
N LEU A 226 -11.11 7.16 16.48
CA LEU A 226 -11.58 6.42 17.66
C LEU A 226 -10.40 5.82 18.44
N LYS A 227 -9.44 5.17 17.76
CA LYS A 227 -8.26 4.60 18.40
C LYS A 227 -7.42 5.63 19.15
N LEU A 228 -7.31 6.85 18.60
CA LEU A 228 -6.52 7.93 19.21
C LEU A 228 -7.24 8.61 20.35
N ARG A 229 -8.56 8.81 20.26
CA ARG A 229 -9.34 9.59 21.22
C ARG A 229 -9.88 8.76 22.36
N ASP A 230 -10.29 7.51 22.09
CA ASP A 230 -10.87 6.61 23.09
C ASP A 230 -10.33 5.18 22.90
N ARG A 231 -9.15 4.96 23.42
CA ARG A 231 -8.47 3.65 23.36
C ARG A 231 -9.28 2.54 24.02
N ALA A 232 -10.00 2.82 25.10
CA ALA A 232 -10.78 1.82 25.82
C ALA A 232 -12.00 1.35 25.01
N ALA A 233 -12.75 2.29 24.42
CA ALA A 233 -13.87 1.97 23.53
C ALA A 233 -13.39 1.23 22.27
N TYR A 234 -12.29 1.67 21.68
CA TYR A 234 -11.67 1.01 20.55
C TYR A 234 -11.28 -0.44 20.85
N ASP A 235 -10.55 -0.70 21.96
CA ASP A 235 -10.15 -2.04 22.35
C ASP A 235 -11.36 -2.93 22.66
N ALA A 236 -12.43 -2.39 23.27
CA ALA A 236 -13.68 -3.12 23.52
C ALA A 236 -14.34 -3.55 22.20
N GLN A 237 -14.39 -2.66 21.21
CA GLN A 237 -14.93 -2.98 19.87
C GLN A 237 -14.13 -4.10 19.18
N LEU A 238 -12.79 -4.05 19.23
CA LEU A 238 -11.96 -5.09 18.60
C LEU A 238 -12.06 -6.43 19.32
N ARG A 239 -12.17 -6.45 20.67
CA ARG A 239 -12.40 -7.70 21.41
C ARG A 239 -13.76 -8.31 21.08
N HIS A 240 -14.80 -7.50 20.94
CA HIS A 240 -16.10 -7.98 20.48
C HIS A 240 -16.04 -8.55 19.05
N GLN A 241 -15.31 -7.88 18.16
CA GLN A 241 -15.05 -8.41 16.80
C GLN A 241 -14.31 -9.77 16.85
N ALA A 242 -13.28 -9.90 17.68
CA ALA A 242 -12.55 -11.15 17.87
C ALA A 242 -13.45 -12.30 18.36
N GLN A 243 -14.35 -12.04 19.34
CA GLN A 243 -15.31 -13.04 19.80
C GLN A 243 -16.23 -13.55 18.67
N ARG A 244 -16.61 -12.69 17.74
CA ARG A 244 -17.40 -13.10 16.58
C ARG A 244 -16.60 -13.95 15.58
N LEU A 245 -15.31 -13.74 15.46
CA LEU A 245 -14.44 -14.56 14.60
C LEU A 245 -14.26 -15.99 15.15
N GLU A 246 -14.30 -16.18 16.47
CA GLU A 246 -14.24 -17.52 17.10
C GLU A 246 -15.48 -18.35 16.82
N SER A 247 -16.58 -17.74 16.38
CA SER A 247 -17.83 -18.45 16.06
C SER A 247 -17.92 -18.86 14.57
N LEU A 248 -16.89 -18.59 13.77
CA LEU A 248 -16.78 -19.00 12.37
C LEU A 248 -16.12 -20.37 12.23
#